data_e6cc8f9f88c5af604018bf1413b399eb
#
_entry.id   e6cc8f9f88c5af604018bf1413b399eb
#
_cell.length_a   1.000
_cell.length_b   1.000
_cell.length_c   1.000
_cell.angle_alpha   90.00
_cell.angle_beta   90.00
_cell.angle_gamma   90.00
#
_symmetry.space_group_name_H-M   'P 1'
#
loop_
_entity.id
_entity.type
_entity.pdbx_description
1 polymer ?
#
loop_
_entity_poly.entity_id
_entity_poly.type
_entity_poly.pdbx_seq_one_letter_code
_entity_poly.pdbx_strand_id
1 'polypeptide(L)'
;MQSYSLRWISCTFILDMSSIQFFFPAPVSVLQQRKNLKLFLSAIAKKNKRPIDSLNIIFCSDAYLLEINRLYLQHDYYTDIITFDLSPSANSPITAELYISVDTVKDNARDLGVPFYRELHRVVFHGLLHLLGYKDKNKKDQLLMREMEEKLLKQYFKL
;
A
#
# COMPACT_ATOMS: atom_id res chain seq x y z
N MET A 1 33.85 33.71 31.80
CA MET A 1 33.77 32.44 31.12
C MET A 1 32.48 31.73 31.53
N GLN A 2 31.41 31.94 30.79
CA GLN A 2 30.14 31.27 31.04
C GLN A 2 29.98 30.13 29.98
N SER A 3 29.96 28.91 30.48
CA SER A 3 29.73 27.72 29.67
C SER A 3 28.26 27.56 29.40
N TYR A 4 27.85 27.74 28.16
CA TYR A 4 26.50 27.42 27.71
C TYR A 4 26.41 25.91 27.47
N SER A 5 25.79 25.20 28.40
CA SER A 5 25.41 23.81 28.21
C SER A 5 24.26 23.74 27.21
N LEU A 6 24.54 23.30 26.01
CA LEU A 6 23.55 22.94 25.03
C LEU A 6 22.73 21.74 25.55
N ARG A 7 21.55 22.02 26.05
CA ARG A 7 20.53 20.99 26.29
C ARG A 7 20.16 20.37 24.95
N TRP A 8 20.55 19.14 24.74
CA TRP A 8 20.03 18.29 23.68
C TRP A 8 18.54 18.06 23.97
N ILE A 9 17.67 18.86 23.35
CA ILE A 9 16.26 18.53 23.27
C ILE A 9 16.18 17.32 22.35
N SER A 10 15.90 16.20 22.97
CA SER A 10 15.59 14.94 22.30
C SER A 10 14.46 15.16 21.29
N CYS A 11 14.84 15.32 20.02
CA CYS A 11 13.93 15.44 18.90
C CYS A 11 13.52 14.00 18.49
N THR A 12 12.81 13.32 19.38
CA THR A 12 12.23 12.01 19.16
C THR A 12 10.73 12.20 19.08
N PHE A 13 10.23 12.61 17.92
CA PHE A 13 8.87 12.32 17.40
C PHE A 13 8.60 13.10 16.11
N ILE A 14 9.53 13.10 15.18
CA ILE A 14 9.14 13.21 13.80
C ILE A 14 8.83 11.77 13.40
N LEU A 15 7.56 11.38 13.53
CA LEU A 15 7.02 10.24 12.79
C LEU A 15 7.38 10.51 11.33
N ASP A 16 8.36 9.78 10.83
CA ASP A 16 8.81 9.90 9.46
C ASP A 16 7.66 9.52 8.52
N MET A 17 6.84 10.51 8.20
CA MET A 17 5.76 10.38 7.21
C MET A 17 6.33 10.29 5.79
N SER A 18 7.66 10.32 5.65
CA SER A 18 8.38 10.18 4.39
C SER A 18 8.46 8.71 3.92
N SER A 19 8.32 7.73 4.82
CA SER A 19 8.44 6.31 4.50
C SER A 19 7.38 5.78 3.53
N ILE A 20 6.22 6.44 3.39
CA ILE A 20 5.18 6.09 2.43
C ILE A 20 4.98 7.25 1.46
N GLN A 21 5.17 6.98 0.16
CA GLN A 21 5.01 7.99 -0.88
C GLN A 21 3.96 7.55 -1.89
N PHE A 22 3.23 8.53 -2.45
CA PHE A 22 2.23 8.33 -3.50
C PHE A 22 2.67 9.04 -4.76
N PHE A 23 2.68 8.30 -5.87
CA PHE A 23 3.05 8.80 -7.19
C PHE A 23 1.87 8.71 -8.13
N PHE A 24 1.68 9.77 -8.92
CA PHE A 24 0.60 9.89 -9.88
C PHE A 24 1.21 10.34 -11.22
N PRO A 25 1.57 9.41 -12.11
CA PRO A 25 2.09 9.74 -13.45
C PRO A 25 1.09 10.50 -14.33
N ALA A 26 -0.21 10.41 -14.02
CA ALA A 26 -1.28 11.21 -14.62
C ALA A 26 -1.94 12.12 -13.56
N PRO A 27 -2.51 13.29 -13.92
CA PRO A 27 -3.19 14.17 -12.98
C PRO A 27 -4.53 13.53 -12.55
N VAL A 28 -4.47 12.67 -11.56
CA VAL A 28 -5.67 12.03 -11.01
C VAL A 28 -5.73 12.35 -9.53
N SER A 29 -6.71 13.15 -9.14
CA SER A 29 -7.08 13.36 -7.74
C SER A 29 -7.82 12.13 -7.20
N VAL A 30 -7.15 10.97 -7.21
CA VAL A 30 -7.78 9.68 -6.89
C VAL A 30 -7.83 9.43 -5.39
N LEU A 31 -6.91 10.03 -4.63
CA LEU A 31 -6.72 9.70 -3.23
C LEU A 31 -6.97 10.91 -2.34
N GLN A 32 -8.08 10.88 -1.62
CA GLN A 32 -8.35 11.82 -0.54
C GLN A 32 -7.71 11.32 0.77
N GLN A 33 -7.49 12.22 1.74
CA GLN A 33 -6.99 11.89 3.08
C GLN A 33 -5.68 11.08 3.11
N ARG A 34 -4.73 11.41 2.23
CA ARG A 34 -3.43 10.71 2.10
C ARG A 34 -2.70 10.54 3.44
N LYS A 35 -2.77 11.52 4.33
CA LYS A 35 -2.17 11.46 5.67
C LYS A 35 -2.77 10.33 6.51
N ASN A 36 -4.09 10.21 6.52
CA ASN A 36 -4.78 9.16 7.30
C ASN A 36 -4.44 7.77 6.76
N LEU A 37 -4.36 7.62 5.43
CA LEU A 37 -3.98 6.34 4.83
C LEU A 37 -2.54 5.95 5.20
N LYS A 38 -1.58 6.88 5.13
CA LYS A 38 -0.19 6.62 5.57
C LYS A 38 -0.12 6.16 7.02
N LEU A 39 -0.81 6.86 7.92
CA LEU A 39 -0.86 6.50 9.35
C LEU A 39 -1.46 5.11 9.55
N PHE A 40 -2.55 4.80 8.84
CA PHE A 40 -3.22 3.52 8.94
C PHE A 40 -2.32 2.37 8.44
N LEU A 41 -1.73 2.49 7.25
CA LEU A 41 -0.82 1.48 6.70
C LEU A 41 0.37 1.22 7.64
N SER A 42 0.98 2.29 8.18
CA SER A 42 2.08 2.19 9.15
C SER A 42 1.65 1.49 10.43
N ALA A 43 0.46 1.78 10.95
CA ALA A 43 -0.07 1.14 12.16
C ALA A 43 -0.32 -0.37 11.96
N ILE A 44 -0.90 -0.75 10.81
CA ILE A 44 -1.14 -2.15 10.46
C ILE A 44 0.17 -2.92 10.30
N ALA A 45 1.15 -2.35 9.61
CA ALA A 45 2.47 -2.95 9.42
C ALA A 45 3.20 -3.17 10.76
N LYS A 46 3.23 -2.17 11.63
CA LYS A 46 3.79 -2.27 12.99
C LYS A 46 3.09 -3.33 13.85
N LYS A 47 1.75 -3.37 13.81
CA LYS A 47 0.96 -4.38 14.53
C LYS A 47 1.31 -5.80 14.11
N ASN A 48 1.64 -6.00 12.84
CA ASN A 48 2.08 -7.29 12.29
C ASN A 48 3.60 -7.51 12.43
N LYS A 49 4.30 -6.72 13.27
CA LYS A 49 5.74 -6.84 13.55
C LYS A 49 6.64 -6.67 12.33
N ARG A 50 6.13 -6.06 11.27
CA ARG A 50 6.87 -5.76 10.05
C ARG A 50 6.67 -4.27 9.67
N PRO A 51 7.39 -3.33 10.33
CA PRO A 51 7.24 -1.90 10.09
C PRO A 51 7.67 -1.53 8.67
N ILE A 52 7.13 -0.43 8.16
CA ILE A 52 7.48 0.11 6.83
C ILE A 52 8.72 1.00 6.97
N ASP A 53 9.77 0.66 6.23
CA ASP A 53 10.95 1.48 6.01
C ASP A 53 10.75 2.39 4.80
N SER A 54 10.32 1.83 3.67
CA SER A 54 9.95 2.58 2.47
C SER A 54 8.84 1.87 1.70
N LEU A 55 7.77 2.59 1.35
CA LEU A 55 6.68 2.09 0.54
C LEU A 55 6.26 3.12 -0.50
N ASN A 56 6.53 2.83 -1.76
CA ASN A 56 6.07 3.62 -2.88
C ASN A 56 4.76 3.03 -3.43
N ILE A 57 3.73 3.85 -3.56
CA ILE A 57 2.45 3.47 -4.15
C ILE A 57 2.25 4.31 -5.40
N ILE A 58 2.32 3.66 -6.56
CA ILE A 58 2.28 4.27 -7.89
C ILE A 58 0.92 3.98 -8.52
N PHE A 59 0.13 5.01 -8.76
CA PHE A 59 -1.15 4.91 -9.45
C PHE A 59 -0.95 5.19 -10.93
N CYS A 60 -1.16 4.20 -11.77
CA CYS A 60 -0.84 4.26 -13.20
C CYS A 60 -2.05 3.84 -14.07
N SER A 61 -1.87 3.87 -15.38
CA SER A 61 -2.83 3.33 -16.35
C SER A 61 -2.67 1.83 -16.54
N ASP A 62 -3.69 1.18 -17.11
CA ASP A 62 -3.64 -0.22 -17.52
C ASP A 62 -2.47 -0.51 -18.45
N ALA A 63 -2.24 0.33 -19.44
CA ALA A 63 -1.16 0.16 -20.41
C ALA A 63 0.22 0.15 -19.72
N TYR A 64 0.44 1.08 -18.79
CA TYR A 64 1.69 1.15 -18.03
C TYR A 64 1.86 -0.09 -17.13
N LEU A 65 0.82 -0.51 -16.44
CA LEU A 65 0.89 -1.69 -15.56
C LEU A 65 1.11 -2.98 -16.36
N LEU A 66 0.52 -3.08 -17.57
CA LEU A 66 0.76 -4.21 -18.48
C LEU A 66 2.22 -4.28 -18.94
N GLU A 67 2.85 -3.13 -19.24
CA GLU A 67 4.29 -3.10 -19.55
C GLU A 67 5.15 -3.59 -18.38
N ILE A 68 4.86 -3.14 -17.15
CA ILE A 68 5.52 -3.63 -15.93
C ILE A 68 5.32 -5.15 -15.78
N ASN A 69 4.11 -5.65 -16.00
CA ASN A 69 3.79 -7.08 -15.89
C ASN A 69 4.57 -7.93 -16.90
N ARG A 70 4.68 -7.44 -18.15
CA ARG A 70 5.46 -8.10 -19.20
C ARG A 70 6.96 -8.11 -18.90
N LEU A 71 7.50 -6.94 -18.50
CA LEU A 71 8.95 -6.77 -18.30
C LEU A 71 9.47 -7.55 -17.09
N TYR A 72 8.76 -7.53 -15.97
CA TYR A 72 9.27 -8.06 -14.71
C TYR A 72 8.71 -9.44 -14.35
N LEU A 73 7.48 -9.76 -14.76
CA LEU A 73 6.81 -11.01 -14.40
C LEU A 73 6.60 -11.94 -15.61
N GLN A 74 6.90 -11.47 -16.84
CA GLN A 74 6.69 -12.21 -18.09
C GLN A 74 5.21 -12.65 -18.28
N HIS A 75 4.28 -11.84 -17.74
CA HIS A 75 2.86 -12.04 -17.85
C HIS A 75 2.23 -11.06 -18.84
N ASP A 76 1.41 -11.54 -19.76
CA ASP A 76 0.74 -10.73 -20.78
C ASP A 76 -0.77 -10.67 -20.53
N TYR A 77 -1.16 -10.16 -19.36
CA TYR A 77 -2.56 -9.92 -19.00
C TYR A 77 -2.68 -8.70 -18.06
N TYR A 78 -3.84 -8.08 -18.08
CA TYR A 78 -4.17 -6.96 -17.21
C TYR A 78 -4.39 -7.43 -15.76
N THR A 79 -3.99 -6.60 -14.82
CA THR A 79 -4.21 -6.79 -13.38
C THR A 79 -4.47 -5.44 -12.71
N ASP A 80 -5.09 -5.44 -11.55
CA ASP A 80 -5.33 -4.22 -10.77
C ASP A 80 -4.10 -3.75 -9.99
N ILE A 81 -3.22 -4.69 -9.58
CA ILE A 81 -2.02 -4.39 -8.80
C ILE A 81 -0.87 -5.33 -9.11
N ILE A 82 0.35 -4.79 -9.03
CA ILE A 82 1.59 -5.57 -8.90
C ILE A 82 2.31 -5.10 -7.65
N THR A 83 2.74 -6.05 -6.82
CA THR A 83 3.46 -5.81 -5.56
C THR A 83 4.89 -6.32 -5.68
N PHE A 84 5.86 -5.44 -5.55
CA PHE A 84 7.27 -5.79 -5.44
C PHE A 84 7.75 -5.63 -3.99
N ASP A 85 8.05 -6.75 -3.34
CA ASP A 85 8.73 -6.76 -2.05
C ASP A 85 10.24 -6.70 -2.29
N LEU A 86 10.84 -5.57 -2.01
CA LEU A 86 12.27 -5.28 -2.17
C LEU A 86 13.03 -5.40 -0.86
N SER A 87 12.37 -5.90 0.18
CA SER A 87 12.98 -6.08 1.50
C SER A 87 14.08 -7.15 1.46
N PRO A 88 15.16 -7.00 2.21
CA PRO A 88 16.26 -8.00 2.24
C PRO A 88 15.80 -9.39 2.69
N SER A 89 14.78 -9.48 3.53
CA SER A 89 14.17 -10.74 3.99
C SER A 89 12.73 -10.52 4.43
N ALA A 90 11.97 -11.62 4.58
CA ALA A 90 10.59 -11.59 5.06
C ALA A 90 10.44 -11.00 6.48
N ASN A 91 11.51 -11.00 7.29
CA ASN A 91 11.52 -10.45 8.65
C ASN A 91 12.08 -9.03 8.73
N SER A 92 12.59 -8.50 7.62
CA SER A 92 13.08 -7.12 7.56
C SER A 92 11.92 -6.13 7.50
N PRO A 93 12.13 -4.86 7.89
CA PRO A 93 11.20 -3.80 7.60
C PRO A 93 10.82 -3.77 6.11
N ILE A 94 9.59 -3.36 5.82
CA ILE A 94 9.07 -3.35 4.44
C ILE A 94 9.77 -2.27 3.63
N THR A 95 10.46 -2.67 2.57
CA THR A 95 10.87 -1.82 1.46
C THR A 95 10.17 -2.36 0.22
N ALA A 96 9.24 -1.61 -0.36
CA ALA A 96 8.36 -2.15 -1.40
C ALA A 96 7.80 -1.09 -2.35
N GLU A 97 7.32 -1.57 -3.50
CA GLU A 97 6.57 -0.79 -4.47
C GLU A 97 5.26 -1.48 -4.83
N LEU A 98 4.17 -0.71 -4.83
CA LEU A 98 2.86 -1.13 -5.30
C LEU A 98 2.53 -0.34 -6.57
N TYR A 99 2.33 -1.01 -7.67
CA TYR A 99 1.84 -0.42 -8.91
C TYR A 99 0.36 -0.76 -9.07
N ILE A 100 -0.51 0.24 -9.14
CA ILE A 100 -1.97 0.07 -9.13
C ILE A 100 -2.56 0.71 -10.39
N SER A 101 -3.28 -0.08 -11.18
CA SER A 101 -4.05 0.45 -12.31
C SER A 101 -5.33 1.12 -11.84
N VAL A 102 -5.42 2.43 -12.07
CA VAL A 102 -6.62 3.21 -11.78
C VAL A 102 -7.79 2.79 -12.68
N ASP A 103 -7.50 2.38 -13.91
CA ASP A 103 -8.53 1.99 -14.88
C ASP A 103 -9.16 0.66 -14.46
N THR A 104 -8.37 -0.38 -14.19
CA THR A 104 -8.87 -1.66 -13.69
C THR A 104 -9.61 -1.50 -12.35
N VAL A 105 -9.11 -0.65 -11.43
CA VAL A 105 -9.80 -0.40 -10.15
C VAL A 105 -11.18 0.24 -10.37
N LYS A 106 -11.33 1.15 -11.34
CA LYS A 106 -12.65 1.74 -11.70
C LYS A 106 -13.59 0.68 -12.24
N ASP A 107 -13.11 -0.17 -13.13
CA ASP A 107 -13.90 -1.25 -13.71
C ASP A 107 -14.33 -2.26 -12.63
N ASN A 108 -13.42 -2.70 -11.76
CA ASN A 108 -13.74 -3.56 -10.64
C ASN A 108 -14.80 -2.94 -9.71
N ALA A 109 -14.66 -1.65 -9.38
CA ALA A 109 -15.64 -0.93 -8.55
C ALA A 109 -17.04 -0.94 -9.17
N ARG A 110 -17.12 -0.70 -10.48
CA ARG A 110 -18.39 -0.76 -11.23
C ARG A 110 -18.99 -2.15 -11.20
N ASP A 111 -18.18 -3.18 -11.50
CA ASP A 111 -18.65 -4.56 -11.59
C ASP A 111 -19.08 -5.12 -10.22
N LEU A 112 -18.43 -4.66 -9.14
CA LEU A 112 -18.79 -5.00 -7.76
C LEU A 112 -19.92 -4.15 -7.18
N GLY A 113 -20.34 -3.09 -7.86
CA GLY A 113 -21.37 -2.16 -7.37
C GLY A 113 -20.94 -1.37 -6.12
N VAL A 114 -19.65 -1.10 -5.96
CA VAL A 114 -19.10 -0.36 -4.83
C VAL A 114 -18.51 0.99 -5.27
N PRO A 115 -18.41 1.98 -4.36
CA PRO A 115 -17.77 3.24 -4.69
C PRO A 115 -16.29 3.05 -5.05
N PHE A 116 -15.80 3.80 -6.04
CA PHE A 116 -14.41 3.75 -6.49
C PHE A 116 -13.39 3.89 -5.34
N TYR A 117 -13.60 4.83 -4.42
CA TYR A 117 -12.67 5.03 -3.30
C TYR A 117 -12.56 3.79 -2.40
N ARG A 118 -13.67 3.03 -2.21
CA ARG A 118 -13.67 1.81 -1.43
C ARG A 118 -12.82 0.72 -2.09
N GLU A 119 -13.01 0.54 -3.39
CA GLU A 119 -12.24 -0.44 -4.17
C GLU A 119 -10.76 -0.07 -4.24
N LEU A 120 -10.43 1.21 -4.42
CA LEU A 120 -9.06 1.69 -4.41
C LEU A 120 -8.35 1.37 -3.09
N HIS A 121 -9.01 1.61 -1.95
CA HIS A 121 -8.45 1.27 -0.64
C HIS A 121 -8.34 -0.26 -0.45
N ARG A 122 -9.31 -1.04 -0.95
CA ARG A 122 -9.22 -2.50 -0.94
C ARG A 122 -7.97 -2.98 -1.65
N VAL A 123 -7.69 -2.48 -2.84
CA VAL A 123 -6.51 -2.86 -3.63
C VAL A 123 -5.21 -2.44 -2.93
N VAL A 124 -5.15 -1.24 -2.34
CA VAL A 124 -3.99 -0.82 -1.53
C VAL A 124 -3.77 -1.76 -0.34
N PHE A 125 -4.84 -2.13 0.37
CA PHE A 125 -4.73 -3.07 1.50
C PHE A 125 -4.35 -4.47 1.06
N HIS A 126 -4.83 -4.94 -0.10
CA HIS A 126 -4.44 -6.20 -0.72
C HIS A 126 -2.92 -6.27 -0.93
N GLY A 127 -2.32 -5.22 -1.52
CA GLY A 127 -0.88 -5.14 -1.69
C GLY A 127 -0.12 -5.16 -0.35
N LEU A 128 -0.59 -4.42 0.66
CA LEU A 128 0.01 -4.47 2.00
C LEU A 128 -0.11 -5.87 2.63
N LEU A 129 -1.25 -6.55 2.48
CA LEU A 129 -1.44 -7.90 2.99
C LEU A 129 -0.48 -8.90 2.35
N HIS A 130 -0.21 -8.79 1.04
CA HIS A 130 0.83 -9.58 0.39
C HIS A 130 2.21 -9.34 1.01
N LEU A 131 2.57 -8.10 1.26
CA LEU A 131 3.82 -7.76 1.95
C LEU A 131 3.88 -8.33 3.37
N LEU A 132 2.74 -8.48 4.04
CA LEU A 132 2.62 -9.11 5.36
C LEU A 132 2.55 -10.64 5.31
N GLY A 133 2.69 -11.25 4.13
CA GLY A 133 2.78 -12.70 3.93
C GLY A 133 1.46 -13.40 3.65
N TYR A 134 0.35 -12.69 3.51
CA TYR A 134 -0.92 -13.28 3.07
C TYR A 134 -0.82 -13.69 1.59
N LYS A 135 -1.42 -14.83 1.25
CA LYS A 135 -1.43 -15.41 -0.10
C LYS A 135 -2.85 -15.44 -0.65
N ASP A 136 -2.96 -15.68 -1.96
CA ASP A 136 -4.25 -15.77 -2.66
C ASP A 136 -4.27 -16.83 -3.76
N LYS A 137 -3.28 -17.74 -3.77
CA LYS A 137 -3.13 -18.74 -4.85
C LYS A 137 -4.17 -19.87 -4.81
N ASN A 138 -4.71 -20.20 -3.65
CA ASN A 138 -5.71 -21.24 -3.49
C ASN A 138 -6.98 -20.71 -2.82
N LYS A 139 -8.07 -21.45 -2.87
CA LYS A 139 -9.38 -21.01 -2.35
C LYS A 139 -9.34 -20.62 -0.87
N LYS A 140 -8.59 -21.35 -0.04
CA LYS A 140 -8.49 -21.06 1.40
C LYS A 140 -7.78 -19.71 1.63
N ASP A 141 -6.68 -19.49 0.94
CA ASP A 141 -5.90 -18.26 1.03
C ASP A 141 -6.71 -17.08 0.49
N GLN A 142 -7.44 -17.26 -0.62
CA GLN A 142 -8.33 -16.23 -1.18
C GLN A 142 -9.44 -15.82 -0.21
N LEU A 143 -10.06 -16.77 0.50
CA LEU A 143 -11.06 -16.47 1.51
C LEU A 143 -10.47 -15.66 2.67
N LEU A 144 -9.31 -16.08 3.17
CA LEU A 144 -8.60 -15.36 4.23
C LEU A 144 -8.19 -13.95 3.78
N MET A 145 -7.68 -13.83 2.56
CA MET A 145 -7.31 -12.52 1.98
C MET A 145 -8.52 -11.58 1.96
N ARG A 146 -9.67 -12.03 1.43
CA ARG A 146 -10.91 -11.24 1.39
C ARG A 146 -11.42 -10.86 2.78
N GLU A 147 -11.36 -11.78 3.75
CA GLU A 147 -11.73 -11.51 5.14
C GLU A 147 -10.86 -10.37 5.72
N MET A 148 -9.56 -10.44 5.47
CA MET A 148 -8.62 -9.43 5.96
C MET A 148 -8.78 -8.08 5.25
N GLU A 149 -9.02 -8.05 3.95
CA GLU A 149 -9.35 -6.84 3.20
C GLU A 149 -10.59 -6.15 3.78
N GLU A 150 -11.68 -6.89 3.98
CA GLU A 150 -12.92 -6.37 4.57
C GLU A 150 -12.71 -5.85 5.99
N LYS A 151 -11.93 -6.55 6.80
CA LYS A 151 -11.58 -6.12 8.14
C LYS A 151 -10.83 -4.79 8.14
N LEU A 152 -9.84 -4.64 7.26
CA LEU A 152 -9.08 -3.40 7.13
C LEU A 152 -9.95 -2.25 6.61
N LEU A 153 -10.83 -2.51 5.63
CA LEU A 153 -11.80 -1.52 5.14
C LEU A 153 -12.72 -1.03 6.26
N LYS A 154 -13.30 -1.93 7.05
CA LYS A 154 -14.15 -1.58 8.19
C LYS A 154 -13.39 -0.74 9.23
N GLN A 155 -12.14 -1.11 9.54
CA GLN A 155 -11.31 -0.37 10.48
C GLN A 155 -10.96 1.02 9.95
N TYR A 156 -10.60 1.14 8.69
CA TYR A 156 -10.20 2.40 8.09
C TYR A 156 -11.35 3.39 7.97
N PHE A 157 -12.49 2.94 7.49
CA PHE A 157 -13.68 3.78 7.34
C PHE A 157 -14.53 3.88 8.61
N LYS A 158 -14.18 3.17 9.69
CA LYS A 158 -14.95 3.10 10.95
C LYS A 158 -16.40 2.68 10.72
N LEU A 159 -16.61 1.74 9.83
CA LEU A 159 -17.89 1.14 9.48
C LEU A 159 -18.26 0.00 10.42
#